data_bed6a554e584d037b0150cb96961ee16
#
_entry.id   bed6a554e584d037b0150cb96961ee16
#
_cell.length_a   1.000
_cell.length_b   1.000
_cell.length_c   1.000
_cell.angle_alpha   90.00
_cell.angle_beta   90.00
_cell.angle_gamma   90.00
#
_symmetry.space_group_name_H-M   'P 1'
#
loop_
_entity.id
_entity.type
_entity.pdbx_description
1 polymer ?
#
loop_
_entity_poly.entity_id
_entity_poly.type
_entity_poly.pdbx_seq_one_letter_code
_entity_poly.pdbx_strand_id
1 'polypeptide(L)'
;MDPAQVDVVLVRPSRPANVAAACRAMKNMGIRVLRLVDPPEGLHRREVRGLAYGAWDVLDEAVASPTLLDAVRGSAFVVGTTGRPHPAAWTPRRLAEEGGRRAGGGRVSLVFGPEASGLRTDELELCPVHVHIPTDAAQPSLNLAQAVLVLAYEIRQGAAVAGDPEPRATAGDLEGALQDLRTALLELGYLNPANPDAILAELRALASRAAPTPREATLLRGLARQIGWAARIARGGGAIR
;
A
#
# COMPACT_ATOMS: atom_id res chain seq x y z
N MET A 1 0.44 -16.51 -3.03
CA MET A 1 1.37 -15.33 -2.87
C MET A 1 2.53 -15.78 -1.99
N ASP A 2 3.79 -15.53 -2.40
CA ASP A 2 4.97 -15.91 -1.59
C ASP A 2 5.12 -14.94 -0.39
N PRO A 3 5.13 -15.43 0.86
CA PRO A 3 5.39 -14.63 2.04
C PRO A 3 6.70 -13.83 2.00
N ALA A 4 7.74 -14.34 1.31
CA ALA A 4 9.02 -13.64 1.16
C ALA A 4 8.93 -12.34 0.33
N GLN A 5 7.86 -12.19 -0.45
CA GLN A 5 7.58 -11.00 -1.24
C GLN A 5 6.61 -10.03 -0.57
N VAL A 6 6.23 -10.29 0.67
CA VAL A 6 5.30 -9.46 1.43
C VAL A 6 6.04 -8.60 2.44
N ASP A 7 5.77 -7.29 2.40
CA ASP A 7 6.17 -6.33 3.42
C ASP A 7 4.97 -6.03 4.33
N VAL A 8 5.19 -6.00 5.64
CA VAL A 8 4.22 -5.42 6.58
C VAL A 8 4.61 -3.97 6.84
N VAL A 9 3.64 -3.08 6.69
CA VAL A 9 3.80 -1.64 6.94
C VAL A 9 2.91 -1.26 8.11
N LEU A 10 3.49 -0.81 9.21
CA LEU A 10 2.77 -0.32 10.38
C LEU A 10 2.84 1.21 10.40
N VAL A 11 1.68 1.84 10.31
CA VAL A 11 1.55 3.30 10.27
C VAL A 11 1.14 3.80 11.65
N ARG A 12 1.99 4.60 12.28
CA ARG A 12 1.78 5.16 13.64
C ARG A 12 1.30 4.10 14.65
N PRO A 13 1.97 2.93 14.75
CA PRO A 13 1.58 1.94 15.76
C PRO A 13 1.73 2.56 17.15
N SER A 14 0.68 2.48 17.98
CA SER A 14 0.66 3.22 19.25
C SER A 14 1.51 2.56 20.36
N ARG A 15 1.71 1.24 20.27
CA ARG A 15 2.34 0.45 21.33
C ARG A 15 3.55 -0.33 20.83
N PRO A 16 4.75 -0.09 21.38
CA PRO A 16 5.95 -0.88 21.06
C PRO A 16 5.74 -2.39 21.20
N ALA A 17 4.95 -2.81 22.20
CA ALA A 17 4.60 -4.21 22.44
C ALA A 17 3.86 -4.86 21.26
N ASN A 18 2.96 -4.11 20.60
CA ASN A 18 2.23 -4.60 19.43
C ASN A 18 3.16 -4.76 18.22
N VAL A 19 4.12 -3.85 18.04
CA VAL A 19 5.14 -3.97 16.98
C VAL A 19 5.98 -5.22 17.19
N ALA A 20 6.48 -5.44 18.39
CA ALA A 20 7.27 -6.62 18.72
C ALA A 20 6.50 -7.94 18.53
N ALA A 21 5.24 -7.98 18.97
CA ALA A 21 4.37 -9.13 18.75
C ALA A 21 4.04 -9.36 17.26
N ALA A 22 3.90 -8.28 16.48
CA ALA A 22 3.72 -8.37 15.04
C ALA A 22 4.96 -8.96 14.34
N CYS A 23 6.18 -8.57 14.75
CA CYS A 23 7.43 -9.18 14.24
C CYS A 23 7.42 -10.69 14.42
N ARG A 24 6.98 -11.16 15.58
CA ARG A 24 6.89 -12.61 15.86
C ARG A 24 5.85 -13.29 14.97
N ALA A 25 4.68 -12.68 14.79
CA ALA A 25 3.64 -13.17 13.89
C ALA A 25 4.14 -13.26 12.44
N MET A 26 4.81 -12.21 11.96
CA MET A 26 5.41 -12.15 10.62
C MET A 26 6.42 -13.28 10.42
N LYS A 27 7.38 -13.43 11.33
CA LYS A 27 8.44 -14.43 11.22
C LYS A 27 7.89 -15.85 11.23
N ASN A 28 6.91 -16.15 12.06
CA ASN A 28 6.24 -17.45 12.10
C ASN A 28 5.61 -17.82 10.74
N MET A 29 5.14 -16.82 9.99
CA MET A 29 4.47 -17.00 8.69
C MET A 29 5.42 -16.82 7.50
N GLY A 30 6.70 -16.55 7.72
CA GLY A 30 7.71 -16.42 6.65
C GLY A 30 7.85 -15.01 6.07
N ILE A 31 7.19 -14.02 6.64
CA ILE A 31 7.34 -12.60 6.28
C ILE A 31 8.52 -12.01 7.06
N ARG A 32 9.42 -11.30 6.37
CA ARG A 32 10.68 -10.80 6.95
C ARG A 32 10.81 -9.29 6.98
N VAL A 33 10.12 -8.58 6.11
CA VAL A 33 10.31 -7.14 5.94
C VAL A 33 9.23 -6.39 6.70
N LEU A 34 9.66 -5.62 7.71
CA LEU A 34 8.85 -4.67 8.45
C LEU A 34 9.22 -3.24 8.04
N ARG A 35 8.21 -2.45 7.71
CA ARG A 35 8.36 -1.01 7.49
C ARG A 35 7.53 -0.25 8.52
N LEU A 36 8.07 0.83 9.03
CA LEU A 36 7.46 1.64 10.07
C LEU A 36 7.31 3.08 9.59
N VAL A 37 6.11 3.62 9.69
CA VAL A 37 5.84 5.03 9.45
C VAL A 37 5.48 5.65 10.78
N ASP A 38 6.25 6.64 11.21
CA ASP A 38 6.10 7.31 12.51
C ASP A 38 6.00 6.30 13.68
N PRO A 39 7.08 5.51 13.93
CA PRO A 39 7.08 4.48 14.96
C PRO A 39 7.09 5.07 16.38
N PRO A 40 6.54 4.35 17.37
CA PRO A 40 6.60 4.77 18.75
C PRO A 40 8.03 4.68 19.30
N GLU A 41 8.33 5.52 20.28
CA GLU A 41 9.59 5.42 21.01
C GLU A 41 9.71 4.11 21.81
N GLY A 42 10.92 3.68 22.08
CA GLY A 42 11.21 2.56 22.98
C GLY A 42 11.04 1.18 22.38
N LEU A 43 11.03 1.04 21.06
CA LEU A 43 10.98 -0.27 20.35
C LEU A 43 12.10 -1.24 20.78
N HIS A 44 13.29 -0.73 21.09
CA HIS A 44 14.46 -1.55 21.44
C HIS A 44 14.64 -1.73 22.95
N ARG A 45 13.67 -1.33 23.79
CA ARG A 45 13.70 -1.61 25.21
C ARG A 45 13.65 -3.13 25.48
N ARG A 46 14.34 -3.57 26.52
CA ARG A 46 14.49 -4.99 26.85
C ARG A 46 13.14 -5.73 26.99
N GLU A 47 12.16 -5.08 27.64
CA GLU A 47 10.82 -5.63 27.85
C GLU A 47 10.08 -5.84 26.52
N VAL A 48 10.23 -4.90 25.60
CA VAL A 48 9.63 -4.96 24.26
C VAL A 48 10.28 -6.06 23.42
N ARG A 49 11.61 -6.14 23.44
CA ARG A 49 12.35 -7.20 22.75
C ARG A 49 11.94 -8.60 23.23
N GLY A 50 11.59 -8.77 24.49
CA GLY A 50 11.09 -10.04 25.00
C GLY A 50 9.83 -10.54 24.30
N LEU A 51 8.96 -9.63 23.83
CA LEU A 51 7.75 -9.97 23.09
C LEU A 51 8.03 -10.37 21.63
N ALA A 52 9.15 -9.91 21.06
CA ALA A 52 9.63 -10.33 19.75
C ALA A 52 10.50 -11.60 19.80
N TYR A 53 10.35 -12.42 20.84
CA TYR A 53 11.18 -13.63 21.03
C TYR A 53 11.30 -14.45 19.74
N GLY A 54 12.54 -14.70 19.32
CA GLY A 54 12.87 -15.41 18.08
C GLY A 54 12.69 -14.60 16.80
N ALA A 55 12.25 -13.33 16.87
CA ALA A 55 12.03 -12.44 15.71
C ALA A 55 12.73 -11.07 15.86
N TRP A 56 13.83 -11.04 16.58
CA TRP A 56 14.60 -9.79 16.81
C TRP A 56 15.21 -9.25 15.53
N ASP A 57 15.62 -10.11 14.61
CA ASP A 57 16.09 -9.75 13.28
C ASP A 57 15.04 -8.92 12.51
N VAL A 58 13.77 -9.32 12.53
CA VAL A 58 12.69 -8.55 11.88
C VAL A 58 12.52 -7.16 12.50
N LEU A 59 12.67 -7.06 13.82
CA LEU A 59 12.58 -5.78 14.54
C LEU A 59 13.82 -4.91 14.32
N ASP A 60 15.00 -5.51 14.35
CA ASP A 60 16.28 -4.79 14.23
C ASP A 60 16.54 -4.33 12.79
N GLU A 61 16.03 -5.05 11.80
CA GLU A 61 16.09 -4.71 10.36
C GLU A 61 14.91 -3.87 9.89
N ALA A 62 13.99 -3.49 10.80
CA ALA A 62 12.83 -2.68 10.44
C ALA A 62 13.23 -1.32 9.84
N VAL A 63 12.63 -0.98 8.71
CA VAL A 63 12.94 0.26 7.99
C VAL A 63 11.94 1.35 8.37
N ALA A 64 12.42 2.42 8.98
CA ALA A 64 11.61 3.61 9.22
C ALA A 64 11.49 4.45 7.93
N SER A 65 10.30 4.93 7.63
CA SER A 65 9.99 5.78 6.48
C SER A 65 9.24 7.03 6.93
N PRO A 66 9.53 8.20 6.33
CA PRO A 66 8.86 9.46 6.71
C PRO A 66 7.36 9.45 6.39
N THR A 67 6.97 8.82 5.29
CA THR A 67 5.58 8.77 4.83
C THR A 67 5.17 7.36 4.42
N LEU A 68 3.85 7.11 4.33
CA LEU A 68 3.35 5.84 3.82
C LEU A 68 3.77 5.62 2.36
N LEU A 69 3.75 6.66 1.52
CA LEU A 69 4.19 6.54 0.13
C LEU A 69 5.65 6.08 0.03
N ASP A 70 6.54 6.62 0.88
CA ASP A 70 7.95 6.19 0.91
C ASP A 70 8.08 4.72 1.33
N ALA A 71 7.27 4.30 2.31
CA ALA A 71 7.26 2.92 2.78
C ALA A 71 6.81 1.92 1.71
N VAL A 72 5.86 2.29 0.83
CA VAL A 72 5.27 1.38 -0.16
C VAL A 72 5.76 1.61 -1.60
N ARG A 73 6.61 2.60 -1.83
CA ARG A 73 7.06 3.05 -3.17
C ARG A 73 7.53 1.92 -4.08
N GLY A 74 8.21 0.92 -3.54
CA GLY A 74 8.72 -0.24 -4.27
C GLY A 74 7.73 -1.39 -4.44
N SER A 75 6.51 -1.27 -3.95
CA SER A 75 5.52 -2.33 -4.00
C SER A 75 4.69 -2.26 -5.29
N ALA A 76 4.51 -3.41 -5.92
CA ALA A 76 3.64 -3.57 -7.08
C ALA A 76 2.16 -3.65 -6.69
N PHE A 77 1.88 -4.01 -5.42
CA PHE A 77 0.53 -4.09 -4.91
C PHE A 77 0.47 -3.65 -3.45
N VAL A 78 -0.37 -2.67 -3.14
CA VAL A 78 -0.54 -2.11 -1.80
C VAL A 78 -1.94 -2.43 -1.32
N VAL A 79 -2.04 -2.98 -0.11
CA VAL A 79 -3.29 -3.44 0.50
C VAL A 79 -3.44 -2.77 1.86
N GLY A 80 -4.49 -1.98 2.03
CA GLY A 80 -4.83 -1.36 3.32
C GLY A 80 -5.75 -2.25 4.15
N THR A 81 -5.56 -2.26 5.46
CA THR A 81 -6.49 -2.95 6.37
C THR A 81 -7.53 -2.00 6.94
N THR A 82 -8.75 -2.47 7.08
CA THR A 82 -9.86 -1.72 7.68
C THR A 82 -10.59 -2.53 8.72
N GLY A 83 -10.85 -1.94 9.89
CA GLY A 83 -11.72 -2.53 10.91
C GLY A 83 -13.21 -2.34 10.59
N ARG A 84 -13.57 -1.49 9.60
CA ARG A 84 -14.95 -1.22 9.24
C ARG A 84 -15.38 -2.12 8.08
N PRO A 85 -16.48 -2.85 8.19
CA PRO A 85 -17.05 -3.60 7.08
C PRO A 85 -17.35 -2.68 5.90
N HIS A 86 -16.95 -3.10 4.70
CA HIS A 86 -17.24 -2.39 3.46
C HIS A 86 -17.53 -3.42 2.36
N PRO A 87 -18.60 -3.27 1.54
CA PRO A 87 -18.98 -4.27 0.54
C PRO A 87 -17.89 -4.61 -0.48
N ALA A 88 -17.01 -3.66 -0.78
CA ALA A 88 -15.90 -3.86 -1.70
C ALA A 88 -14.60 -4.37 -1.02
N ALA A 89 -14.58 -4.50 0.32
CA ALA A 89 -13.40 -5.01 1.00
C ALA A 89 -13.21 -6.51 0.72
N TRP A 90 -11.95 -6.88 0.55
CA TRP A 90 -11.59 -8.29 0.41
C TRP A 90 -11.53 -8.96 1.78
N THR A 91 -11.75 -10.26 1.79
CA THR A 91 -11.41 -11.10 2.95
C THR A 91 -9.92 -11.45 2.92
N PRO A 92 -9.32 -11.85 4.06
CA PRO A 92 -7.94 -12.35 4.10
C PRO A 92 -7.70 -13.51 3.13
N ARG A 93 -8.68 -14.41 3.00
CA ARG A 93 -8.61 -15.53 2.05
C ARG A 93 -8.56 -15.05 0.59
N ARG A 94 -9.42 -14.12 0.22
CA ARG A 94 -9.42 -13.54 -1.12
C ARG A 94 -8.09 -12.85 -1.44
N LEU A 95 -7.50 -12.15 -0.46
CA LEU A 95 -6.17 -11.59 -0.60
C LEU A 95 -5.12 -12.66 -0.92
N ALA A 96 -5.14 -13.79 -0.19
CA ALA A 96 -4.21 -14.90 -0.42
C ALA A 96 -4.36 -15.52 -1.81
N GLU A 97 -5.59 -15.63 -2.32
CA GLU A 97 -5.91 -16.21 -3.62
C GLU A 97 -5.58 -15.28 -4.80
N GLU A 98 -5.90 -13.99 -4.67
CA GLU A 98 -5.81 -13.03 -5.79
C GLU A 98 -4.59 -12.10 -5.72
N GLY A 99 -4.04 -11.84 -4.53
CA GLY A 99 -3.00 -10.83 -4.32
C GLY A 99 -1.71 -11.11 -5.10
N GLY A 100 -1.28 -12.36 -5.21
CA GLY A 100 -0.09 -12.74 -5.97
C GLY A 100 -0.23 -12.42 -7.47
N ARG A 101 -1.39 -12.70 -8.05
CA ARG A 101 -1.70 -12.34 -9.45
C ARG A 101 -1.75 -10.83 -9.65
N ARG A 102 -2.33 -10.10 -8.69
CA ARG A 102 -2.38 -8.63 -8.71
C ARG A 102 -0.99 -8.00 -8.65
N ALA A 103 -0.11 -8.58 -7.85
CA ALA A 103 1.27 -8.11 -7.73
C ALA A 103 2.15 -8.44 -8.95
N GLY A 104 1.71 -9.36 -9.82
CA GLY A 104 2.51 -9.76 -10.98
C GLY A 104 3.90 -10.28 -10.60
N GLY A 105 4.03 -10.96 -9.44
CA GLY A 105 5.31 -11.43 -8.90
C GLY A 105 6.15 -10.34 -8.21
N GLY A 106 5.68 -9.08 -8.20
CA GLY A 106 6.33 -8.00 -7.47
C GLY A 106 6.00 -8.01 -5.97
N ARG A 107 6.59 -7.08 -5.23
CA ARG A 107 6.36 -6.95 -3.78
C ARG A 107 4.94 -6.51 -3.44
N VAL A 108 4.42 -7.03 -2.36
CA VAL A 108 3.12 -6.66 -1.80
C VAL A 108 3.32 -5.97 -0.46
N SER A 109 2.75 -4.80 -0.25
CA SER A 109 2.70 -4.15 1.06
C SER A 109 1.35 -4.34 1.72
N LEU A 110 1.34 -4.91 2.92
CA LEU A 110 0.17 -4.96 3.81
C LEU A 110 0.25 -3.81 4.80
N VAL A 111 -0.65 -2.86 4.68
CA VAL A 111 -0.64 -1.61 5.45
C VAL A 111 -1.65 -1.68 6.58
N PHE A 112 -1.16 -1.48 7.80
CA PHE A 112 -1.96 -1.45 9.02
C PHE A 112 -1.88 -0.05 9.64
N GLY A 113 -3.02 0.52 9.97
CA GLY A 113 -3.12 1.79 10.68
C GLY A 113 -2.98 1.65 12.20
N PRO A 114 -2.97 2.77 12.93
CA PRO A 114 -3.00 2.78 14.39
C PRO A 114 -4.24 2.10 14.95
N GLU A 115 -4.08 1.44 16.09
CA GLU A 115 -5.09 0.58 16.72
C GLU A 115 -6.41 1.33 17.02
N ALA A 116 -6.32 2.59 17.39
CA ALA A 116 -7.48 3.38 17.80
C ALA A 116 -8.28 3.96 16.63
N SER A 117 -7.63 4.38 15.55
CA SER A 117 -8.26 5.16 14.47
C SER A 117 -8.22 4.48 13.09
N GLY A 118 -7.36 3.49 12.91
CA GLY A 118 -7.10 2.91 11.58
C GLY A 118 -6.35 3.87 10.65
N LEU A 119 -6.30 3.53 9.39
CA LEU A 119 -5.72 4.36 8.33
C LEU A 119 -6.60 5.58 8.05
N ARG A 120 -5.97 6.72 7.75
CA ARG A 120 -6.66 7.94 7.30
C ARG A 120 -7.14 7.78 5.86
N THR A 121 -8.01 8.69 5.43
CA THR A 121 -8.57 8.65 4.06
C THR A 121 -7.47 8.78 3.00
N ASP A 122 -6.54 9.71 3.16
CA ASP A 122 -5.39 9.90 2.29
C ASP A 122 -4.47 8.67 2.22
N GLU A 123 -4.33 7.94 3.32
CA GLU A 123 -3.56 6.69 3.37
C GLU A 123 -4.30 5.53 2.70
N LEU A 124 -5.62 5.46 2.87
CA LEU A 124 -6.45 4.46 2.19
C LEU A 124 -6.48 4.67 0.66
N GLU A 125 -6.39 5.90 0.19
CA GLU A 125 -6.30 6.20 -1.25
C GLU A 125 -5.04 5.64 -1.91
N LEU A 126 -3.95 5.46 -1.17
CA LEU A 126 -2.74 4.79 -1.64
C LEU A 126 -2.90 3.26 -1.70
N CYS A 127 -3.97 2.72 -1.12
CA CYS A 127 -4.25 1.30 -1.02
C CYS A 127 -5.40 0.93 -1.98
N PRO A 128 -5.13 0.46 -3.21
CA PRO A 128 -6.17 0.13 -4.20
C PRO A 128 -7.13 -0.97 -3.74
N VAL A 129 -6.72 -1.79 -2.80
CA VAL A 129 -7.54 -2.83 -2.19
C VAL A 129 -7.54 -2.68 -0.68
N HIS A 130 -8.71 -2.77 -0.10
CA HIS A 130 -8.89 -2.83 1.34
C HIS A 130 -9.24 -4.25 1.76
N VAL A 131 -8.65 -4.72 2.85
CA VAL A 131 -8.97 -6.00 3.47
C VAL A 131 -9.64 -5.77 4.81
N HIS A 132 -10.76 -6.44 5.00
CA HIS A 132 -11.47 -6.50 6.27
C HIS A 132 -11.43 -7.93 6.81
N ILE A 133 -11.01 -8.09 8.07
CA ILE A 133 -11.07 -9.37 8.78
C ILE A 133 -12.44 -9.44 9.44
N PRO A 134 -13.31 -10.39 9.06
CA PRO A 134 -14.60 -10.56 9.71
C PRO A 134 -14.41 -10.91 11.20
N THR A 135 -15.06 -10.15 12.05
CA THR A 135 -15.04 -10.32 13.51
C THR A 135 -16.47 -10.31 14.05
N ASP A 136 -16.64 -10.72 15.29
CA ASP A 136 -17.91 -10.59 15.99
C ASP A 136 -18.28 -9.11 16.19
N ALA A 137 -19.55 -8.78 16.00
CA ALA A 137 -20.05 -7.40 16.14
C ALA A 137 -19.87 -6.84 17.56
N ALA A 138 -19.85 -7.69 18.58
CA ALA A 138 -19.60 -7.27 19.96
C ALA A 138 -18.14 -6.89 20.22
N GLN A 139 -17.19 -7.37 19.39
CA GLN A 139 -15.76 -7.06 19.47
C GLN A 139 -15.19 -6.89 18.05
N PRO A 140 -15.48 -5.78 17.36
CA PRO A 140 -15.14 -5.63 15.95
C PRO A 140 -13.67 -5.31 15.69
N SER A 141 -12.90 -4.95 16.71
CA SER A 141 -11.49 -4.55 16.57
C SER A 141 -10.55 -5.67 17.05
N LEU A 142 -9.63 -6.07 16.18
CA LEU A 142 -8.54 -6.96 16.55
C LEU A 142 -7.33 -6.16 17.06
N ASN A 143 -6.56 -6.79 17.95
CA ASN A 143 -5.21 -6.30 18.25
C ASN A 143 -4.36 -6.30 16.97
N LEU A 144 -3.44 -5.33 16.84
CA LEU A 144 -2.59 -5.16 15.66
C LEU A 144 -1.83 -6.44 15.29
N ALA A 145 -1.17 -7.07 16.26
CA ALA A 145 -0.41 -8.30 16.00
C ALA A 145 -1.30 -9.49 15.62
N GLN A 146 -2.53 -9.55 16.15
CA GLN A 146 -3.51 -10.55 15.76
C GLN A 146 -3.97 -10.33 14.32
N ALA A 147 -4.24 -9.10 13.91
CA ALA A 147 -4.60 -8.77 12.53
C ALA A 147 -3.46 -9.14 11.56
N VAL A 148 -2.21 -8.81 11.91
CA VAL A 148 -1.02 -9.23 11.14
C VAL A 148 -0.94 -10.75 11.02
N LEU A 149 -1.16 -11.48 12.13
CA LEU A 149 -1.10 -12.95 12.13
C LEU A 149 -2.16 -13.56 11.20
N VAL A 150 -3.40 -13.08 11.26
CA VAL A 150 -4.50 -13.62 10.43
C VAL A 150 -4.20 -13.45 8.94
N LEU A 151 -3.78 -12.24 8.53
CA LEU A 151 -3.44 -12.01 7.12
C LEU A 151 -2.22 -12.83 6.68
N ALA A 152 -1.18 -12.85 7.50
CA ALA A 152 0.04 -13.62 7.20
C ALA A 152 -0.22 -15.13 7.13
N TYR A 153 -1.11 -15.67 7.96
CA TYR A 153 -1.52 -17.06 7.93
C TYR A 153 -2.23 -17.41 6.62
N GLU A 154 -3.21 -16.63 6.20
CA GLU A 154 -3.92 -16.88 4.93
C GLU A 154 -2.97 -16.79 3.73
N ILE A 155 -2.05 -15.83 3.73
CA ILE A 155 -1.02 -15.71 2.69
C ILE A 155 -0.14 -16.95 2.64
N ARG A 156 0.31 -17.46 3.79
CA ARG A 156 1.12 -18.67 3.84
C ARG A 156 0.36 -19.90 3.32
N GLN A 157 -0.93 -20.01 3.59
CA GLN A 157 -1.78 -21.07 3.05
C GLN A 157 -1.96 -20.95 1.54
N GLY A 158 -2.09 -19.74 1.01
CA GLY A 158 -2.29 -19.46 -0.41
C GLY A 158 -1.01 -19.45 -1.27
N ALA A 159 0.15 -19.75 -0.70
CA ALA A 159 1.45 -19.69 -1.40
C ALA A 159 1.62 -20.72 -2.54
N ALA A 160 0.67 -21.63 -2.73
CA ALA A 160 0.79 -22.78 -3.63
C ALA A 160 0.30 -22.55 -5.09
N VAL A 161 -0.16 -21.34 -5.46
CA VAL A 161 -0.73 -21.09 -6.81
C VAL A 161 -0.09 -19.86 -7.45
N ALA A 162 1.05 -20.01 -8.08
CA ALA A 162 1.65 -18.97 -8.91
C ALA A 162 1.88 -19.47 -10.35
N GLY A 163 1.15 -18.89 -11.30
CA GLY A 163 1.58 -18.84 -12.70
C GLY A 163 2.64 -17.73 -12.88
N ASP A 164 3.32 -17.72 -14.03
CA ASP A 164 4.37 -16.72 -14.35
C ASP A 164 3.71 -15.33 -14.51
N PRO A 165 3.93 -14.40 -13.58
CA PRO A 165 3.13 -13.19 -13.52
C PRO A 165 3.77 -12.05 -14.35
N GLU A 166 2.96 -11.35 -15.12
CA GLU A 166 3.39 -10.14 -15.81
C GLU A 166 3.76 -9.05 -14.81
N PRO A 167 4.96 -8.42 -14.91
CA PRO A 167 5.38 -7.38 -13.99
C PRO A 167 4.40 -6.20 -13.93
N ARG A 168 4.15 -5.68 -12.73
CA ARG A 168 3.28 -4.53 -12.51
C ARG A 168 4.08 -3.29 -12.11
N ALA A 169 3.57 -2.13 -12.48
CA ALA A 169 4.12 -0.85 -12.06
C ALA A 169 4.10 -0.75 -10.53
N THR A 170 5.14 -0.18 -9.96
CA THR A 170 5.19 0.06 -8.51
C THR A 170 4.24 1.19 -8.11
N ALA A 171 3.92 1.28 -6.82
CA ALA A 171 3.15 2.39 -6.29
C ALA A 171 3.84 3.76 -6.58
N GLY A 172 5.18 3.79 -6.55
CA GLY A 172 5.95 4.97 -6.91
C GLY A 172 5.83 5.36 -8.38
N ASP A 173 5.83 4.38 -9.29
CA ASP A 173 5.65 4.64 -10.74
C ASP A 173 4.27 5.22 -11.02
N LEU A 174 3.24 4.64 -10.38
CA LEU A 174 1.86 5.07 -10.55
C LEU A 174 1.64 6.47 -9.99
N GLU A 175 2.11 6.75 -8.77
CA GLU A 175 1.98 8.08 -8.16
C GLU A 175 2.75 9.13 -8.97
N GLY A 176 3.94 8.80 -9.50
CA GLY A 176 4.67 9.67 -10.40
C GLY A 176 3.89 9.99 -11.69
N ALA A 177 3.21 9.01 -12.27
CA ALA A 177 2.36 9.22 -13.45
C ALA A 177 1.14 10.10 -13.14
N LEU A 178 0.50 9.91 -11.99
CA LEU A 178 -0.62 10.74 -11.53
C LEU A 178 -0.20 12.18 -11.24
N GLN A 179 0.97 12.39 -10.68
CA GLN A 179 1.49 13.75 -10.45
C GLN A 179 1.82 14.47 -11.75
N ASP A 180 2.40 13.78 -12.75
CA ASP A 180 2.63 14.33 -14.08
C ASP A 180 1.30 14.69 -14.75
N LEU A 181 0.27 13.83 -14.63
CA LEU A 181 -1.10 14.12 -15.13
C LEU A 181 -1.74 15.30 -14.41
N ARG A 182 -1.62 15.38 -13.09
CA ARG A 182 -2.13 16.50 -12.31
C ARG A 182 -1.63 17.84 -12.86
N THR A 183 -0.32 17.93 -13.03
CA THR A 183 0.32 19.15 -13.54
C THR A 183 -0.20 19.51 -14.95
N ALA A 184 -0.22 18.53 -15.85
CA ALA A 184 -0.65 18.74 -17.24
C ALA A 184 -2.14 19.11 -17.34
N LEU A 185 -3.01 18.48 -16.56
CA LEU A 185 -4.46 18.74 -16.56
C LEU A 185 -4.82 20.06 -15.90
N LEU A 186 -4.05 20.54 -14.93
CA LEU A 186 -4.16 21.91 -14.40
C LEU A 186 -3.72 22.93 -15.45
N GLU A 187 -2.60 22.70 -16.15
CA GLU A 187 -2.16 23.56 -17.25
C GLU A 187 -3.19 23.61 -18.38
N LEU A 188 -3.85 22.48 -18.68
CA LEU A 188 -4.90 22.41 -19.70
C LEU A 188 -6.19 23.14 -19.27
N GLY A 189 -6.42 23.33 -17.96
CA GLY A 189 -7.66 23.87 -17.41
C GLY A 189 -8.78 22.82 -17.25
N TYR A 190 -8.44 21.54 -17.34
CA TYR A 190 -9.39 20.43 -17.10
C TYR A 190 -9.69 20.22 -15.63
N LEU A 191 -8.68 20.35 -14.76
CA LEU A 191 -8.87 20.27 -13.32
C LEU A 191 -9.20 21.65 -12.75
N ASN A 192 -10.16 21.66 -11.82
CA ASN A 192 -10.44 22.86 -11.04
C ASN A 192 -9.29 23.13 -10.04
N PRO A 193 -8.59 24.29 -10.12
CA PRO A 193 -7.49 24.60 -9.21
C PRO A 193 -7.90 24.63 -7.73
N ALA A 194 -9.16 24.90 -7.41
CA ALA A 194 -9.67 24.95 -6.04
C ALA A 194 -9.91 23.54 -5.45
N ASN A 195 -10.10 22.53 -6.30
CA ASN A 195 -10.30 21.14 -5.87
C ASN A 195 -9.80 20.16 -6.95
N PRO A 196 -8.48 20.07 -7.18
CA PRO A 196 -7.92 19.20 -8.22
C PRO A 196 -7.97 17.73 -7.82
N ASP A 197 -8.01 17.43 -6.53
CA ASP A 197 -7.75 16.08 -6.01
C ASP A 197 -8.96 15.14 -6.15
N ALA A 198 -10.17 15.66 -6.29
CA ALA A 198 -11.38 14.84 -6.49
C ALA A 198 -11.28 13.96 -7.75
N ILE A 199 -10.98 14.55 -8.91
CA ILE A 199 -10.81 13.82 -10.18
C ILE A 199 -9.56 12.93 -10.13
N LEU A 200 -8.50 13.39 -9.48
CA LEU A 200 -7.27 12.58 -9.33
C LEU A 200 -7.49 11.33 -8.49
N ALA A 201 -8.33 11.38 -7.46
CA ALA A 201 -8.70 10.18 -6.69
C ALA A 201 -9.43 9.16 -7.57
N GLU A 202 -10.32 9.61 -8.46
CA GLU A 202 -11.00 8.72 -9.42
C GLU A 202 -10.02 8.11 -10.44
N LEU A 203 -9.09 8.91 -10.97
CA LEU A 203 -8.05 8.42 -11.88
C LEU A 203 -7.11 7.43 -11.20
N ARG A 204 -6.75 7.70 -9.94
CA ARG A 204 -5.97 6.77 -9.11
C ARG A 204 -6.71 5.44 -8.94
N ALA A 205 -7.99 5.48 -8.58
CA ALA A 205 -8.81 4.28 -8.42
C ALA A 205 -8.95 3.50 -9.73
N LEU A 206 -9.08 4.18 -10.87
CA LEU A 206 -9.12 3.57 -12.20
C LEU A 206 -7.79 2.86 -12.52
N ALA A 207 -6.67 3.55 -12.39
CA ALA A 207 -5.33 3.02 -12.65
C ALA A 207 -5.00 1.84 -11.73
N SER A 208 -5.37 1.92 -10.45
CA SER A 208 -5.19 0.85 -9.48
C SER A 208 -5.99 -0.42 -9.83
N ARG A 209 -7.22 -0.26 -10.37
CA ARG A 209 -7.99 -1.42 -10.85
C ARG A 209 -7.40 -2.04 -12.13
N ALA A 210 -6.84 -1.22 -13.01
CA ALA A 210 -6.19 -1.66 -14.24
C ALA A 210 -4.90 -2.44 -13.96
N ALA A 211 -4.25 -2.19 -12.80
CA ALA A 211 -2.98 -2.80 -12.41
C ALA A 211 -1.92 -2.70 -13.54
N PRO A 212 -1.54 -1.48 -13.96
CA PRO A 212 -0.73 -1.28 -15.15
C PRO A 212 0.67 -1.89 -15.00
N THR A 213 1.26 -2.24 -16.14
CA THR A 213 2.67 -2.63 -16.24
C THR A 213 3.58 -1.40 -16.11
N PRO A 214 4.90 -1.55 -15.87
CA PRO A 214 5.85 -0.43 -15.86
C PRO A 214 5.86 0.35 -17.17
N ARG A 215 5.67 -0.34 -18.30
CA ARG A 215 5.57 0.29 -19.63
C ARG A 215 4.33 1.17 -19.75
N GLU A 216 3.17 0.70 -19.27
CA GLU A 216 1.93 1.46 -19.29
C GLU A 216 2.00 2.69 -18.38
N ALA A 217 2.60 2.58 -17.20
CA ALA A 217 2.89 3.76 -16.35
C ALA A 217 3.78 4.78 -17.07
N THR A 218 4.79 4.32 -17.80
CA THR A 218 5.65 5.18 -18.63
C THR A 218 4.89 5.85 -19.77
N LEU A 219 3.95 5.13 -20.42
CA LEU A 219 3.08 5.70 -21.45
C LEU A 219 2.16 6.80 -20.89
N LEU A 220 1.58 6.60 -19.71
CA LEU A 220 0.78 7.62 -19.02
C LEU A 220 1.60 8.90 -18.75
N ARG A 221 2.85 8.74 -18.29
CA ARG A 221 3.77 9.88 -18.10
C ARG A 221 4.09 10.59 -19.43
N GLY A 222 4.28 9.82 -20.50
CA GLY A 222 4.47 10.36 -21.86
C GLY A 222 3.27 11.18 -22.32
N LEU A 223 2.06 10.65 -22.12
CA LEU A 223 0.82 11.33 -22.44
C LEU A 223 0.66 12.65 -21.65
N ALA A 224 0.92 12.61 -20.34
CA ALA A 224 0.88 13.80 -19.49
C ALA A 224 1.82 14.91 -20.01
N ARG A 225 3.06 14.58 -20.40
CA ARG A 225 4.00 15.53 -20.99
C ARG A 225 3.48 16.16 -22.28
N GLN A 226 2.85 15.35 -23.16
CA GLN A 226 2.27 15.86 -24.43
C GLN A 226 1.08 16.79 -24.19
N ILE A 227 0.21 16.45 -23.22
CA ILE A 227 -0.92 17.31 -22.81
C ILE A 227 -0.40 18.65 -22.30
N GLY A 228 0.58 18.65 -21.38
CA GLY A 228 1.18 19.87 -20.84
C GLY A 228 1.87 20.71 -21.93
N TRP A 229 2.57 20.07 -22.86
CA TRP A 229 3.16 20.76 -24.00
C TRP A 229 2.10 21.43 -24.89
N ALA A 230 1.03 20.71 -25.25
CA ALA A 230 -0.07 21.23 -26.06
C ALA A 230 -0.79 22.39 -25.35
N ALA A 231 -1.03 22.29 -24.04
CA ALA A 231 -1.66 23.35 -23.25
C ALA A 231 -0.82 24.65 -23.25
N ARG A 232 0.51 24.54 -23.13
CA ARG A 232 1.41 25.69 -23.18
C ARG A 232 1.42 26.38 -24.57
N ILE A 233 1.46 25.59 -25.65
CA ILE A 233 1.39 26.14 -27.01
C ILE A 233 0.06 26.89 -27.24
N ALA A 234 -1.07 26.29 -26.85
CA ALA A 234 -2.38 26.89 -27.00
C ALA A 234 -2.50 28.25 -26.26
N ARG A 235 -1.89 28.35 -25.06
CA ARG A 235 -1.85 29.59 -24.28
C ARG A 235 -0.88 30.65 -24.86
N GLY A 236 0.22 30.17 -25.47
CA GLY A 236 1.26 31.05 -26.05
C GLY A 236 0.94 31.58 -27.47
N GLY A 237 -0.23 31.27 -28.04
CA GLY A 237 -0.64 31.75 -29.39
C GLY A 237 0.11 31.09 -30.56
N GLY A 238 0.82 29.96 -30.31
CA GLY A 238 1.53 29.19 -31.34
C GLY A 238 0.62 28.15 -31.99
N ALA A 239 0.52 28.15 -33.32
CA ALA A 239 -0.21 27.14 -34.07
C ALA A 239 0.44 25.76 -33.86
N ILE A 240 -0.37 24.76 -33.47
CA ILE A 240 0.01 23.36 -33.50
C ILE A 240 0.18 22.95 -34.98
N ARG A 241 1.40 22.66 -35.41
CA ARG A 241 1.69 22.02 -36.69
C ARG A 241 1.70 20.49 -36.56
#